data_7e168e68e6d417c7bbae36f859cf275c
#
_entry.id   7e168e68e6d417c7bbae36f859cf275c
#
_cell.length_a   1.000
_cell.length_b   1.000
_cell.length_c   1.000
_cell.angle_alpha   90.00
_cell.angle_beta   90.00
_cell.angle_gamma   90.00
#
_symmetry.space_group_name_H-M   'P 1'
#
loop_
_entity.id
_entity.type
_entity.pdbx_description
1 polymer ?
#
loop_
_entity_poly.entity_id
_entity_poly.type
_entity_poly.pdbx_seq_one_letter_code
_entity_poly.pdbx_strand_id
1 'polypeptide(L)'
;WNSWEAWKENLLLSRFAAPTSAGILFTMLAAIGLKSSWIYKKIQVLAIFDDLDTILLMIPLQIMMIGLRWQLIIVVVIVFMLLSIGWKQLNKYNWRQDWKAILFYSVIIFLATQILYLGSKELYGEEGSIHIEVLLPAFVLGMIMKHKEHDTPVERKVSTGISFLFMFLVGMSMPHFIGVNFAETHTGTHSVTGSQEMMSWGMILFHVVIVSFLSNIGKLCPMFFYRDRKLSERLALSIGMFTRGEVGAGIIFIALGYNLGGPALVISVLTLVLNLILTGIFVLWVKNLALRSYND
;
A
#
# COMPACT_ATOMS: atom_id res chain seq x y z
N TRP A 1 -15.49 3.67 -20.22
CA TRP A 1 -15.82 2.30 -19.74
C TRP A 1 -15.86 1.25 -20.85
N ASN A 2 -15.81 1.62 -22.11
CA ASN A 2 -15.90 0.67 -23.24
C ASN A 2 -14.55 0.14 -23.76
N SER A 3 -13.43 0.56 -23.19
CA SER A 3 -12.11 0.08 -23.62
C SER A 3 -11.47 -0.79 -22.54
N TRP A 4 -10.84 -1.89 -22.95
CA TRP A 4 -10.07 -2.77 -22.07
C TRP A 4 -8.92 -2.02 -21.38
N GLU A 5 -8.33 -1.03 -22.05
CA GLU A 5 -7.27 -0.18 -21.49
C GLU A 5 -7.76 0.63 -20.28
N ALA A 6 -8.94 1.25 -20.37
CA ALA A 6 -9.51 1.99 -19.24
C ALA A 6 -9.76 1.08 -18.01
N TRP A 7 -10.15 -0.18 -18.24
CA TRP A 7 -10.30 -1.15 -17.15
C TRP A 7 -8.98 -1.49 -16.47
N LYS A 8 -7.90 -1.71 -17.24
CA LYS A 8 -6.56 -1.98 -16.71
C LYS A 8 -6.07 -0.83 -15.82
N GLU A 9 -6.16 0.39 -16.33
CA GLU A 9 -5.74 1.61 -15.61
C GLU A 9 -6.52 1.79 -14.31
N ASN A 10 -7.85 1.67 -14.37
CA ASN A 10 -8.70 1.82 -13.20
C ASN A 10 -8.47 0.71 -12.18
N LEU A 11 -8.23 -0.53 -12.60
CA LEU A 11 -7.90 -1.64 -11.70
C LEU A 11 -6.55 -1.40 -11.00
N LEU A 12 -5.54 -0.92 -11.72
CA LEU A 12 -4.25 -0.59 -11.12
C LEU A 12 -4.38 0.56 -10.12
N LEU A 13 -5.04 1.65 -10.52
CA LEU A 13 -5.23 2.81 -9.66
C LEU A 13 -6.11 2.50 -8.45
N SER A 14 -7.19 1.73 -8.59
CA SER A 14 -8.10 1.42 -7.47
C SER A 14 -7.41 0.68 -6.31
N ARG A 15 -6.27 0.06 -6.56
CA ARG A 15 -5.51 -0.67 -5.53
C ARG A 15 -4.94 0.21 -4.42
N PHE A 16 -4.77 1.52 -4.64
CA PHE A 16 -4.37 2.44 -3.57
C PHE A 16 -5.31 2.35 -2.36
N ALA A 17 -6.56 1.96 -2.59
CA ALA A 17 -7.60 1.86 -1.57
C ALA A 17 -7.58 0.52 -0.81
N ALA A 18 -6.78 -0.47 -1.26
CA ALA A 18 -6.72 -1.78 -0.60
C ALA A 18 -5.91 -1.75 0.71
N PRO A 19 -4.65 -1.30 0.76
CA PRO A 19 -3.80 -1.47 1.93
C PRO A 19 -4.25 -0.61 3.10
N THR A 20 -4.00 -1.12 4.31
CA THR A 20 -4.27 -0.43 5.58
C THR A 20 -2.98 0.15 6.12
N SER A 21 -2.99 1.42 6.60
CA SER A 21 -1.81 2.02 7.24
C SER A 21 -1.55 1.40 8.61
N ALA A 22 -0.70 0.39 8.62
CA ALA A 22 -0.32 -0.31 9.85
C ALA A 22 0.46 0.60 10.81
N GLY A 23 1.39 1.42 10.29
CA GLY A 23 2.25 2.28 11.09
C GLY A 23 1.47 3.32 11.91
N ILE A 24 0.58 4.06 11.27
CA ILE A 24 -0.24 5.07 11.91
C ILE A 24 -1.20 4.42 12.91
N LEU A 25 -1.92 3.38 12.48
CA LEU A 25 -2.93 2.70 13.29
C LEU A 25 -2.33 2.11 14.57
N PHE A 26 -1.25 1.36 14.49
CA PHE A 26 -0.66 0.71 15.66
C PHE A 26 -0.04 1.70 16.64
N THR A 27 0.58 2.77 16.12
CA THR A 27 1.12 3.83 16.98
C THR A 27 0.01 4.50 17.79
N MET A 28 -1.11 4.80 17.14
CA MET A 28 -2.24 5.46 17.79
C MET A 28 -2.97 4.51 18.76
N LEU A 29 -3.21 3.24 18.38
CA LEU A 29 -3.82 2.26 19.27
C LEU A 29 -2.95 1.94 20.49
N ALA A 30 -1.65 1.88 20.33
CA ALA A 30 -0.71 1.72 21.45
C ALA A 30 -0.71 2.93 22.38
N ALA A 31 -0.78 4.15 21.83
CA ALA A 31 -0.83 5.39 22.61
C ALA A 31 -2.09 5.50 23.48
N ILE A 32 -3.22 4.90 23.07
CA ILE A 32 -4.47 4.85 23.85
C ILE A 32 -4.57 3.61 24.75
N GLY A 33 -3.49 2.83 24.90
CA GLY A 33 -3.44 1.70 25.84
C GLY A 33 -4.06 0.39 25.35
N LEU A 34 -4.41 0.27 24.07
CA LEU A 34 -5.06 -0.92 23.50
C LEU A 34 -4.08 -2.00 23.01
N LYS A 35 -2.76 -1.86 23.25
CA LYS A 35 -1.71 -2.77 22.72
C LYS A 35 -1.92 -4.24 23.11
N SER A 36 -2.46 -4.52 24.30
CA SER A 36 -2.74 -5.89 24.78
C SER A 36 -4.10 -6.43 24.35
N SER A 37 -4.97 -5.61 23.75
CA SER A 37 -6.34 -5.99 23.39
C SER A 37 -6.39 -7.00 22.26
N TRP A 38 -7.47 -7.80 22.23
CA TRP A 38 -7.76 -8.71 21.13
C TRP A 38 -7.88 -7.95 19.79
N ILE A 39 -8.52 -6.77 19.83
CA ILE A 39 -8.70 -5.89 18.66
C ILE A 39 -7.36 -5.54 18.04
N TYR A 40 -6.39 -5.07 18.84
CA TYR A 40 -5.06 -4.73 18.36
C TYR A 40 -4.37 -5.89 17.66
N LYS A 41 -4.36 -7.08 18.30
CA LYS A 41 -3.72 -8.28 17.74
C LYS A 41 -4.37 -8.73 16.43
N LYS A 42 -5.69 -8.64 16.33
CA LYS A 42 -6.42 -9.04 15.12
C LYS A 42 -6.27 -8.04 13.99
N ILE A 43 -6.32 -6.73 14.28
CA ILE A 43 -6.03 -5.70 13.27
C ILE A 43 -4.62 -5.86 12.72
N GLN A 44 -3.66 -6.18 13.59
CA GLN A 44 -2.27 -6.42 13.16
C GLN A 44 -2.17 -7.54 12.12
N VAL A 45 -2.81 -8.67 12.39
CA VAL A 45 -2.84 -9.80 11.45
C VAL A 45 -3.53 -9.40 10.16
N LEU A 46 -4.71 -8.76 10.24
CA LEU A 46 -5.47 -8.36 9.05
C LEU A 46 -4.72 -7.33 8.20
N ALA A 47 -4.06 -6.35 8.82
CA ALA A 47 -3.30 -5.35 8.08
C ALA A 47 -2.10 -5.96 7.33
N ILE A 48 -1.40 -6.92 7.97
CA ILE A 48 -0.30 -7.65 7.32
C ILE A 48 -0.80 -8.45 6.11
N PHE A 49 -1.94 -9.16 6.24
CA PHE A 49 -2.54 -9.90 5.12
C PHE A 49 -3.03 -8.97 4.02
N ASP A 50 -3.60 -7.84 4.37
CA ASP A 50 -4.07 -6.80 3.45
C ASP A 50 -2.92 -6.23 2.58
N ASP A 51 -1.77 -5.97 3.21
CA ASP A 51 -0.57 -5.54 2.50
C ASP A 51 -0.02 -6.65 1.60
N LEU A 52 0.00 -7.90 2.10
CA LEU A 52 0.43 -9.06 1.31
C LEU A 52 -0.46 -9.28 0.09
N ASP A 53 -1.78 -9.27 0.27
CA ASP A 53 -2.74 -9.42 -0.82
C ASP A 53 -2.58 -8.30 -1.85
N THR A 54 -2.35 -7.08 -1.39
CA THR A 54 -2.10 -5.92 -2.25
C THR A 54 -0.86 -6.13 -3.14
N ILE A 55 0.22 -6.65 -2.58
CA ILE A 55 1.46 -6.95 -3.32
C ILE A 55 1.25 -8.12 -4.28
N LEU A 56 0.61 -9.20 -3.84
CA LEU A 56 0.38 -10.39 -4.68
C LEU A 56 -0.55 -10.08 -5.86
N LEU A 57 -1.59 -9.27 -5.66
CA LEU A 57 -2.48 -8.83 -6.73
C LEU A 57 -1.80 -7.88 -7.73
N MET A 58 -0.63 -7.30 -7.39
CA MET A 58 0.15 -6.51 -8.36
C MET A 58 0.65 -7.37 -9.52
N ILE A 59 0.98 -8.63 -9.28
CA ILE A 59 1.49 -9.53 -10.30
C ILE A 59 0.51 -9.73 -11.47
N PRO A 60 -0.75 -10.17 -11.26
CA PRO A 60 -1.71 -10.30 -12.35
C PRO A 60 -2.04 -8.96 -13.03
N LEU A 61 -2.02 -7.84 -12.31
CA LEU A 61 -2.26 -6.54 -12.91
C LEU A 61 -1.09 -6.09 -13.79
N GLN A 62 0.15 -6.37 -13.40
CA GLN A 62 1.33 -6.15 -14.25
C GLN A 62 1.23 -7.00 -15.53
N ILE A 63 0.80 -8.27 -15.41
CA ILE A 63 0.55 -9.13 -16.59
C ILE A 63 -0.49 -8.49 -17.52
N MET A 64 -1.54 -7.90 -16.97
CA MET A 64 -2.58 -7.23 -17.76
C MET A 64 -2.07 -5.95 -18.44
N MET A 65 -1.15 -5.22 -17.80
CA MET A 65 -0.59 -3.96 -18.33
C MET A 65 0.49 -4.21 -19.43
N ILE A 66 1.40 -5.12 -19.17
CA ILE A 66 2.59 -5.33 -20.01
C ILE A 66 2.43 -6.53 -20.95
N GLY A 67 1.43 -7.38 -20.67
CA GLY A 67 1.23 -8.68 -21.34
C GLY A 67 1.94 -9.82 -20.62
N LEU A 68 1.58 -11.06 -20.98
CA LEU A 68 2.22 -12.25 -20.44
C LEU A 68 3.62 -12.41 -21.04
N ARG A 69 4.63 -11.94 -20.32
CA ARG A 69 6.04 -12.10 -20.70
C ARG A 69 6.70 -13.14 -19.81
N TRP A 70 7.66 -13.89 -20.34
CA TRP A 70 8.40 -14.93 -19.60
C TRP A 70 9.12 -14.39 -18.35
N GLN A 71 9.51 -13.10 -18.37
CA GLN A 71 10.12 -12.40 -17.25
C GLN A 71 9.19 -12.35 -16.02
N LEU A 72 7.88 -12.22 -16.22
CA LEU A 72 6.90 -12.23 -15.14
C LEU A 72 6.81 -13.61 -14.45
N ILE A 73 7.01 -14.69 -15.21
CA ILE A 73 7.10 -16.03 -14.65
C ILE A 73 8.31 -16.12 -13.70
N ILE A 74 9.45 -15.54 -14.09
CA ILE A 74 10.62 -15.48 -13.21
C ILE A 74 10.31 -14.67 -11.94
N VAL A 75 9.66 -13.52 -12.08
CA VAL A 75 9.25 -12.71 -10.90
C VAL A 75 8.37 -13.54 -9.97
N VAL A 76 7.35 -14.22 -10.49
CA VAL A 76 6.47 -15.09 -9.70
C VAL A 76 7.27 -16.20 -9.01
N VAL A 77 8.19 -16.86 -9.72
CA VAL A 77 9.03 -17.92 -9.15
C VAL A 77 9.94 -17.35 -8.05
N ILE A 78 10.55 -16.19 -8.25
CA ILE A 78 11.38 -15.52 -7.24
C ILE A 78 10.54 -15.18 -6.00
N VAL A 79 9.32 -14.67 -6.18
CA VAL A 79 8.39 -14.37 -5.08
C VAL A 79 8.08 -15.62 -4.27
N PHE A 80 7.65 -16.70 -4.92
CA PHE A 80 7.36 -17.96 -4.24
C PHE A 80 8.60 -18.57 -3.58
N MET A 81 9.76 -18.46 -4.21
CA MET A 81 11.03 -18.90 -3.66
C MET A 81 11.39 -18.10 -2.40
N LEU A 82 11.29 -16.78 -2.45
CA LEU A 82 11.56 -15.90 -1.30
C LEU A 82 10.59 -16.20 -0.14
N LEU A 83 9.31 -16.36 -0.41
CA LEU A 83 8.31 -16.71 0.62
C LEU A 83 8.61 -18.09 1.22
N SER A 84 8.92 -19.08 0.39
CA SER A 84 9.20 -20.45 0.84
C SER A 84 10.51 -20.55 1.64
N ILE A 85 11.58 -19.90 1.16
CA ILE A 85 12.87 -19.83 1.85
C ILE A 85 12.75 -19.01 3.13
N GLY A 86 12.05 -17.88 3.06
CA GLY A 86 11.75 -17.02 4.19
C GLY A 86 11.11 -17.83 5.32
N TRP A 87 10.05 -18.55 5.00
CA TRP A 87 9.32 -19.34 5.98
C TRP A 87 10.12 -20.51 6.55
N LYS A 88 10.86 -21.27 5.72
CA LYS A 88 11.52 -22.52 6.14
C LYS A 88 12.91 -22.32 6.74
N GLN A 89 13.71 -21.43 6.21
CA GLN A 89 15.13 -21.34 6.56
C GLN A 89 15.50 -20.07 7.30
N LEU A 90 15.02 -18.91 6.84
CA LEU A 90 15.45 -17.63 7.38
C LEU A 90 14.87 -17.34 8.77
N ASN A 91 13.72 -17.96 9.11
CA ASN A 91 13.12 -17.85 10.44
C ASN A 91 13.94 -18.53 11.55
N LYS A 92 14.90 -19.39 11.18
CA LYS A 92 15.81 -20.06 12.13
C LYS A 92 16.96 -19.14 12.60
N TYR A 93 17.27 -18.13 11.82
CA TYR A 93 18.36 -17.20 12.14
C TYR A 93 17.86 -16.07 13.06
N ASN A 94 18.70 -15.71 14.03
CA ASN A 94 18.42 -14.58 14.92
C ASN A 94 18.94 -13.28 14.26
N TRP A 95 18.10 -12.67 13.41
CA TRP A 95 18.43 -11.43 12.71
C TRP A 95 18.54 -10.26 13.70
N ARG A 96 19.56 -9.44 13.53
CA ARG A 96 19.66 -8.19 14.29
C ARG A 96 18.53 -7.25 13.90
N GLN A 97 17.84 -6.72 14.92
CA GLN A 97 16.66 -5.87 14.75
C GLN A 97 16.93 -4.40 15.14
N ASP A 98 18.22 -4.04 15.23
CA ASP A 98 18.58 -2.65 15.45
C ASP A 98 18.20 -1.81 14.22
N TRP A 99 17.79 -0.56 14.41
CA TRP A 99 17.44 0.32 13.31
C TRP A 99 18.53 0.44 12.24
N LYS A 100 19.82 0.40 12.65
CA LYS A 100 20.97 0.39 11.72
C LYS A 100 21.01 -0.87 10.86
N ALA A 101 20.71 -2.02 11.45
CA ALA A 101 20.67 -3.30 10.74
C ALA A 101 19.50 -3.33 9.75
N ILE A 102 18.33 -2.81 10.14
CA ILE A 102 17.16 -2.71 9.25
C ILE A 102 17.46 -1.80 8.05
N LEU A 103 18.05 -0.62 8.27
CA LEU A 103 18.50 0.25 7.18
C LEU A 103 19.51 -0.44 6.27
N PHE A 104 20.47 -1.15 6.82
CA PHE A 104 21.45 -1.90 6.04
C PHE A 104 20.79 -2.98 5.17
N TYR A 105 19.87 -3.75 5.73
CA TYR A 105 19.12 -4.75 4.95
C TYR A 105 18.26 -4.10 3.86
N SER A 106 17.63 -2.94 4.14
CA SER A 106 16.86 -2.20 3.15
C SER A 106 17.73 -1.73 1.98
N VAL A 107 18.94 -1.24 2.26
CA VAL A 107 19.91 -0.86 1.22
C VAL A 107 20.34 -2.08 0.40
N ILE A 108 20.60 -3.23 1.03
CA ILE A 108 20.96 -4.46 0.31
C ILE A 108 19.82 -4.88 -0.62
N ILE A 109 18.57 -4.88 -0.14
CA ILE A 109 17.40 -5.24 -0.94
C ILE A 109 17.27 -4.29 -2.13
N PHE A 110 17.38 -2.99 -1.90
CA PHE A 110 17.33 -1.98 -2.95
C PHE A 110 18.43 -2.19 -4.00
N LEU A 111 19.68 -2.36 -3.56
CA LEU A 111 20.79 -2.61 -4.48
C LEU A 111 20.62 -3.92 -5.27
N ALA A 112 20.17 -4.99 -4.60
CA ALA A 112 19.94 -6.28 -5.27
C ALA A 112 18.84 -6.15 -6.34
N THR A 113 17.73 -5.47 -6.05
CA THR A 113 16.66 -5.24 -7.04
C THR A 113 17.12 -4.34 -8.18
N GLN A 114 17.93 -3.31 -7.92
CA GLN A 114 18.50 -2.43 -8.95
C GLN A 114 19.52 -3.14 -9.84
N ILE A 115 20.41 -3.94 -9.27
CA ILE A 115 21.38 -4.75 -10.03
C ILE A 115 20.64 -5.73 -10.95
N LEU A 116 19.58 -6.36 -10.46
CA LEU A 116 18.78 -7.30 -11.22
C LEU A 116 18.03 -6.58 -12.37
N TYR A 117 17.49 -5.41 -12.12
CA TYR A 117 16.86 -4.57 -13.13
C TYR A 117 17.85 -4.11 -14.20
N LEU A 118 18.96 -3.51 -13.80
CA LEU A 118 19.98 -3.01 -14.73
C LEU A 118 20.62 -4.14 -15.54
N GLY A 119 20.96 -5.26 -14.89
CA GLY A 119 21.52 -6.42 -15.55
C GLY A 119 20.54 -7.04 -16.54
N SER A 120 19.26 -7.16 -16.21
CA SER A 120 18.25 -7.66 -17.13
C SER A 120 17.99 -6.70 -18.30
N LYS A 121 18.02 -5.38 -18.05
CA LYS A 121 17.89 -4.34 -19.06
C LYS A 121 19.05 -4.40 -20.10
N GLU A 122 20.26 -4.60 -19.61
CA GLU A 122 21.45 -4.68 -20.47
C GLU A 122 21.47 -5.95 -21.32
N LEU A 123 21.02 -7.08 -20.75
CA LEU A 123 20.99 -8.37 -21.45
C LEU A 123 19.83 -8.53 -22.44
N TYR A 124 18.66 -7.98 -22.12
CA TYR A 124 17.41 -8.24 -22.86
C TYR A 124 16.75 -6.97 -23.42
N GLY A 125 17.36 -5.79 -23.25
CA GLY A 125 16.81 -4.50 -23.66
C GLY A 125 15.71 -3.98 -22.73
N GLU A 126 15.16 -2.79 -23.04
CA GLU A 126 14.11 -2.16 -22.21
C GLU A 126 12.85 -3.00 -22.09
N GLU A 127 12.46 -3.66 -23.18
CA GLU A 127 11.27 -4.52 -23.22
C GLU A 127 11.43 -5.84 -22.47
N GLY A 128 12.67 -6.27 -22.22
CA GLY A 128 13.01 -7.52 -21.53
C GLY A 128 13.41 -7.33 -20.06
N SER A 129 13.41 -6.10 -19.55
CA SER A 129 13.87 -5.82 -18.19
C SER A 129 12.96 -6.45 -17.13
N ILE A 130 13.58 -7.07 -16.11
CA ILE A 130 12.88 -7.68 -14.98
C ILE A 130 12.75 -6.65 -13.89
N HIS A 131 11.52 -6.17 -13.63
CA HIS A 131 11.24 -5.21 -12.58
C HIS A 131 10.65 -5.94 -11.37
N ILE A 132 11.47 -6.15 -10.34
CA ILE A 132 10.98 -6.64 -9.05
C ILE A 132 10.77 -5.44 -8.14
N GLU A 133 9.55 -5.30 -7.64
CA GLU A 133 9.24 -4.24 -6.67
C GLU A 133 9.98 -4.49 -5.36
N VAL A 134 10.69 -3.48 -4.88
CA VAL A 134 11.46 -3.52 -3.62
C VAL A 134 10.57 -3.86 -2.43
N LEU A 135 9.28 -3.53 -2.51
CA LEU A 135 8.31 -3.72 -1.43
C LEU A 135 8.16 -5.20 -1.06
N LEU A 136 8.18 -6.11 -2.05
CA LEU A 136 7.98 -7.54 -1.82
C LEU A 136 9.13 -8.20 -1.03
N PRO A 137 10.41 -8.11 -1.43
CA PRO A 137 11.49 -8.68 -0.64
C PRO A 137 11.62 -8.00 0.73
N ALA A 138 11.32 -6.70 0.84
CA ALA A 138 11.28 -6.00 2.12
C ALA A 138 10.18 -6.56 3.04
N PHE A 139 8.99 -6.86 2.50
CA PHE A 139 7.90 -7.49 3.23
C PHE A 139 8.28 -8.89 3.73
N VAL A 140 8.89 -9.72 2.86
CA VAL A 140 9.38 -11.05 3.22
C VAL A 140 10.41 -10.96 4.36
N LEU A 141 11.33 -10.01 4.28
CA LEU A 141 12.29 -9.77 5.37
C LEU A 141 11.58 -9.41 6.67
N GLY A 142 10.60 -8.52 6.63
CA GLY A 142 9.79 -8.14 7.80
C GLY A 142 9.07 -9.32 8.44
N MET A 143 8.53 -10.24 7.62
CA MET A 143 7.87 -11.45 8.13
C MET A 143 8.83 -12.44 8.80
N ILE A 144 10.07 -12.50 8.34
CA ILE A 144 11.10 -13.40 8.86
C ILE A 144 11.65 -12.90 10.19
N MET A 145 11.69 -11.59 10.37
CA MET A 145 12.19 -10.97 11.60
C MET A 145 11.22 -11.25 12.75
N LYS A 146 11.76 -11.80 13.85
CA LYS A 146 10.96 -11.99 15.08
C LYS A 146 10.53 -10.63 15.61
N HIS A 147 9.26 -10.50 15.97
CA HIS A 147 8.73 -9.25 16.51
C HIS A 147 9.42 -8.91 17.84
N LYS A 148 9.98 -7.70 17.92
CA LYS A 148 10.56 -7.15 19.14
C LYS A 148 9.43 -6.53 19.97
N GLU A 149 9.28 -6.97 21.21
CA GLU A 149 8.16 -6.51 22.06
C GLU A 149 8.20 -5.00 22.38
N HIS A 150 9.39 -4.40 22.38
CA HIS A 150 9.56 -2.99 22.73
C HIS A 150 10.54 -2.30 21.78
N ASP A 151 10.05 -1.29 21.08
CA ASP A 151 10.89 -0.38 20.31
C ASP A 151 11.61 0.58 21.24
N THR A 152 12.89 0.81 20.98
CA THR A 152 13.63 1.86 21.68
C THR A 152 13.10 3.26 21.27
N PRO A 153 13.21 4.28 22.14
CA PRO A 153 12.80 5.64 21.77
C PRO A 153 13.49 6.17 20.52
N VAL A 154 14.71 5.71 20.25
CA VAL A 154 15.48 6.06 19.06
C VAL A 154 14.87 5.39 17.82
N GLU A 155 14.56 4.10 17.88
CA GLU A 155 13.91 3.37 16.78
C GLU A 155 12.58 4.01 16.38
N ARG A 156 11.77 4.40 17.36
CA ARG A 156 10.51 5.11 17.10
C ARG A 156 10.74 6.45 16.38
N LYS A 157 11.72 7.26 16.81
CA LYS A 157 12.04 8.53 16.15
C LYS A 157 12.54 8.33 14.73
N VAL A 158 13.41 7.34 14.52
CA VAL A 158 13.94 7.01 13.19
C VAL A 158 12.82 6.53 12.27
N SER A 159 11.97 5.63 12.72
CA SER A 159 10.82 5.14 11.95
C SER A 159 9.86 6.27 11.57
N THR A 160 9.52 7.16 12.52
CA THR A 160 8.68 8.33 12.24
C THR A 160 9.34 9.27 11.24
N GLY A 161 10.66 9.52 11.37
CA GLY A 161 11.41 10.35 10.44
C GLY A 161 11.44 9.79 9.02
N ILE A 162 11.64 8.47 8.88
CA ILE A 162 11.61 7.79 7.58
C ILE A 162 10.22 7.86 6.96
N SER A 163 9.17 7.60 7.73
CA SER A 163 7.78 7.69 7.26
C SER A 163 7.44 9.11 6.80
N PHE A 164 7.88 10.12 7.55
CA PHE A 164 7.70 11.52 7.16
C PHE A 164 8.44 11.85 5.86
N LEU A 165 9.72 11.46 5.76
CA LEU A 165 10.51 11.68 4.55
C LEU A 165 9.88 10.97 3.34
N PHE A 166 9.42 9.74 3.51
CA PHE A 166 8.74 8.99 2.45
C PHE A 166 7.48 9.72 1.97
N MET A 167 6.61 10.14 2.89
CA MET A 167 5.38 10.87 2.53
C MET A 167 5.68 12.22 1.87
N PHE A 168 6.73 12.91 2.32
CA PHE A 168 7.19 14.15 1.70
C PHE A 168 7.67 13.92 0.26
N LEU A 169 8.50 12.90 0.02
CA LEU A 169 8.99 12.55 -1.31
C LEU A 169 7.85 12.11 -2.25
N VAL A 170 6.89 11.33 -1.75
CA VAL A 170 5.68 10.98 -2.50
C VAL A 170 4.89 12.22 -2.87
N GLY A 171 4.68 13.15 -1.92
CA GLY A 171 4.01 14.42 -2.18
C GLY A 171 4.73 15.27 -3.24
N MET A 172 6.07 15.32 -3.19
CA MET A 172 6.87 16.04 -4.20
C MET A 172 6.84 15.40 -5.58
N SER A 173 6.69 14.08 -5.67
CA SER A 173 6.62 13.37 -6.95
C SER A 173 5.23 13.41 -7.60
N MET A 174 4.23 13.93 -6.88
CA MET A 174 2.89 14.09 -7.45
C MET A 174 2.87 15.18 -8.52
N PRO A 175 2.17 14.96 -9.65
CA PRO A 175 2.02 15.99 -10.67
C PRO A 175 1.29 17.21 -10.11
N HIS A 176 1.69 18.39 -10.56
CA HIS A 176 1.05 19.66 -10.16
C HIS A 176 -0.38 19.69 -10.70
N PHE A 177 -1.37 19.64 -9.83
CA PHE A 177 -2.79 19.64 -10.20
C PHE A 177 -3.34 21.05 -10.49
N ILE A 178 -2.64 22.11 -10.06
CA ILE A 178 -3.07 23.50 -10.18
C ILE A 178 -2.45 24.10 -11.44
N GLY A 179 -3.27 24.38 -12.45
CA GLY A 179 -2.85 25.11 -13.67
C GLY A 179 -2.34 24.26 -14.82
N VAL A 180 -2.37 22.95 -14.74
CA VAL A 180 -2.00 22.07 -15.85
C VAL A 180 -3.25 21.76 -16.66
N ASN A 181 -3.27 22.14 -17.95
CA ASN A 181 -4.16 21.55 -18.93
C ASN A 181 -3.75 20.08 -19.05
N PHE A 182 -4.58 19.17 -18.54
CA PHE A 182 -4.34 17.71 -18.57
C PHE A 182 -4.12 17.14 -19.99
N ALA A 183 -4.28 17.98 -21.02
CA ALA A 183 -4.07 17.65 -22.43
C ALA A 183 -2.58 17.58 -22.84
N GLU A 184 -1.64 18.16 -22.05
CA GLU A 184 -0.23 18.27 -22.51
C GLU A 184 0.76 17.31 -21.82
N THR A 185 0.34 16.45 -20.89
CA THR A 185 1.24 15.54 -20.18
C THR A 185 1.51 14.22 -20.93
N HIS A 186 1.06 14.10 -22.18
CA HIS A 186 1.31 12.93 -23.02
C HIS A 186 2.39 13.18 -24.08
N THR A 187 3.63 13.47 -23.68
CA THR A 187 4.81 13.36 -24.56
C THR A 187 5.45 11.97 -24.41
N GLY A 188 4.67 10.94 -24.58
CA GLY A 188 5.14 9.56 -24.74
C GLY A 188 4.22 8.83 -25.71
N THR A 189 4.62 8.78 -26.96
CA THR A 189 4.24 7.95 -28.11
C THR A 189 3.19 6.83 -27.93
N HIS A 190 2.00 7.14 -27.40
CA HIS A 190 0.77 6.42 -27.73
C HIS A 190 -0.35 7.46 -27.75
N SER A 191 -0.63 7.97 -28.94
CA SER A 191 -1.78 8.82 -29.24
C SER A 191 -3.07 8.02 -28.98
N VAL A 192 -3.58 8.08 -27.77
CA VAL A 192 -5.00 7.81 -27.55
C VAL A 192 -5.73 9.07 -27.96
N THR A 193 -6.13 9.11 -29.22
CA THR A 193 -7.08 10.06 -29.79
C THR A 193 -8.44 9.87 -29.09
N GLY A 194 -8.59 10.49 -27.96
CA GLY A 194 -9.85 10.70 -27.30
C GLY A 194 -9.73 12.02 -26.56
N SER A 195 -10.44 13.05 -27.01
CA SER A 195 -10.68 14.27 -26.26
C SER A 195 -11.28 13.88 -24.91
N GLN A 196 -10.42 13.67 -23.89
CA GLN A 196 -10.90 13.55 -22.52
C GLN A 196 -11.43 14.93 -22.14
N GLU A 197 -12.75 15.07 -22.18
CA GLU A 197 -13.43 16.23 -21.62
C GLU A 197 -12.91 16.44 -20.21
N MET A 198 -12.42 17.64 -19.93
CA MET A 198 -11.91 18.00 -18.60
C MET A 198 -13.03 17.80 -17.58
N MET A 199 -12.88 16.80 -16.73
CA MET A 199 -13.85 16.56 -15.65
C MET A 199 -13.89 17.77 -14.73
N SER A 200 -15.09 18.32 -14.48
CA SER A 200 -15.23 19.45 -13.58
C SER A 200 -14.77 19.10 -12.15
N TRP A 201 -14.24 20.07 -11.43
CA TRP A 201 -13.82 19.87 -10.03
C TRP A 201 -14.94 19.32 -9.13
N GLY A 202 -16.19 19.73 -9.38
CA GLY A 202 -17.35 19.17 -8.66
C GLY A 202 -17.52 17.67 -8.90
N MET A 203 -17.31 17.22 -10.12
CA MET A 203 -17.36 15.81 -10.49
C MET A 203 -16.20 15.03 -9.87
N ILE A 204 -14.97 15.60 -9.86
CA ILE A 204 -13.81 14.98 -9.20
C ILE A 204 -14.10 14.79 -7.71
N LEU A 205 -14.52 15.84 -7.01
CA LEU A 205 -14.85 15.76 -5.58
C LEU A 205 -15.97 14.75 -5.29
N PHE A 206 -16.99 14.70 -6.14
CA PHE A 206 -18.05 13.70 -6.02
C PHE A 206 -17.50 12.27 -6.10
N HIS A 207 -16.62 11.99 -7.08
CA HIS A 207 -15.98 10.68 -7.20
C HIS A 207 -15.05 10.37 -6.01
N VAL A 208 -14.31 11.36 -5.51
CA VAL A 208 -13.46 11.21 -4.31
C VAL A 208 -14.29 10.74 -3.12
N VAL A 209 -15.44 11.38 -2.88
CA VAL A 209 -16.33 10.99 -1.76
C VAL A 209 -16.89 9.58 -1.97
N ILE A 210 -17.37 9.27 -3.18
CA ILE A 210 -17.92 7.94 -3.49
C ILE A 210 -16.86 6.86 -3.36
N VAL A 211 -15.66 7.04 -3.94
CA VAL A 211 -14.58 6.06 -3.87
C VAL A 211 -14.10 5.87 -2.44
N SER A 212 -13.98 6.96 -1.66
CA SER A 212 -13.66 6.88 -0.23
C SER A 212 -14.71 6.07 0.53
N PHE A 213 -15.99 6.34 0.30
CA PHE A 213 -17.10 5.62 0.96
C PHE A 213 -17.12 4.14 0.58
N LEU A 214 -17.05 3.81 -0.70
CA LEU A 214 -17.06 2.42 -1.19
C LEU A 214 -15.85 1.63 -0.68
N SER A 215 -14.66 2.24 -0.69
CA SER A 215 -13.44 1.60 -0.18
C SER A 215 -13.54 1.28 1.31
N ASN A 216 -14.18 2.14 2.10
CA ASN A 216 -14.39 1.91 3.53
C ASN A 216 -15.49 0.87 3.78
N ILE A 217 -16.57 0.84 2.99
CA ILE A 217 -17.59 -0.22 3.06
C ILE A 217 -16.95 -1.59 2.81
N GLY A 218 -16.06 -1.72 1.82
CA GLY A 218 -15.34 -2.97 1.56
C GLY A 218 -14.58 -3.48 2.79
N LYS A 219 -14.03 -2.57 3.59
CA LYS A 219 -13.31 -2.90 4.84
C LYS A 219 -14.23 -3.25 6.03
N LEU A 220 -15.54 -3.17 5.89
CA LEU A 220 -16.47 -3.68 6.91
C LEU A 220 -16.63 -5.21 6.89
N CYS A 221 -16.13 -5.86 5.85
CA CYS A 221 -16.23 -7.31 5.68
C CYS A 221 -15.81 -8.13 6.92
N PRO A 222 -14.70 -7.82 7.63
CA PRO A 222 -14.30 -8.57 8.83
C PRO A 222 -15.36 -8.62 9.92
N MET A 223 -16.26 -7.63 10.00
CA MET A 223 -17.34 -7.60 10.97
C MET A 223 -18.26 -8.83 10.89
N PHE A 224 -18.40 -9.43 9.72
CA PHE A 224 -19.31 -10.56 9.51
C PHE A 224 -18.68 -11.92 9.89
N PHE A 225 -17.34 -11.99 9.98
CA PHE A 225 -16.65 -13.24 10.25
C PHE A 225 -16.47 -13.57 11.73
N TYR A 226 -16.29 -12.57 12.61
CA TYR A 226 -16.02 -12.77 14.03
C TYR A 226 -17.31 -12.77 14.88
N ARG A 227 -18.27 -13.65 14.56
CA ARG A 227 -19.59 -13.69 15.19
C ARG A 227 -19.58 -14.10 16.67
N ASP A 228 -18.50 -14.68 17.15
CA ASP A 228 -18.22 -15.05 18.54
C ASP A 228 -17.90 -13.84 19.43
N ARG A 229 -17.74 -12.65 18.84
CA ARG A 229 -17.39 -11.42 19.54
C ARG A 229 -18.54 -10.40 19.55
N LYS A 230 -18.51 -9.51 20.55
CA LYS A 230 -19.48 -8.41 20.65
C LYS A 230 -19.45 -7.54 19.39
N LEU A 231 -20.59 -7.00 19.03
CA LEU A 231 -20.72 -6.15 17.83
C LEU A 231 -19.77 -4.93 17.89
N SER A 232 -19.58 -4.35 19.09
CA SER A 232 -18.66 -3.23 19.32
C SER A 232 -17.21 -3.59 18.99
N GLU A 233 -16.73 -4.79 19.36
CA GLU A 233 -15.39 -5.27 19.02
C GLU A 233 -15.23 -5.50 17.51
N ARG A 234 -16.23 -6.07 16.87
CA ARG A 234 -16.25 -6.35 15.43
C ARG A 234 -16.24 -5.07 14.61
N LEU A 235 -17.04 -4.09 15.02
CA LEU A 235 -17.05 -2.76 14.41
C LEU A 235 -15.71 -2.04 14.63
N ALA A 236 -15.14 -2.09 15.85
CA ALA A 236 -13.84 -1.51 16.13
C ALA A 236 -12.74 -2.14 15.26
N LEU A 237 -12.77 -3.47 15.07
CA LEU A 237 -11.87 -4.19 14.17
C LEU A 237 -11.97 -3.67 12.74
N SER A 238 -13.18 -3.60 12.20
CA SER A 238 -13.42 -3.18 10.81
C SER A 238 -13.10 -1.71 10.58
N ILE A 239 -13.49 -0.82 11.49
CA ILE A 239 -13.17 0.63 11.39
C ILE A 239 -11.66 0.86 11.50
N GLY A 240 -10.95 0.06 12.28
CA GLY A 240 -9.49 0.10 12.34
C GLY A 240 -8.84 -0.13 10.97
N MET A 241 -9.46 -0.93 10.12
CA MET A 241 -8.97 -1.19 8.75
C MET A 241 -9.25 -0.05 7.76
N PHE A 242 -9.95 1.03 8.15
CA PHE A 242 -10.21 2.19 7.28
C PHE A 242 -9.01 3.11 7.10
N THR A 243 -8.02 2.99 7.99
CA THR A 243 -6.84 3.85 7.95
C THR A 243 -6.04 3.63 6.67
N ARG A 244 -5.67 4.71 6.00
CA ARG A 244 -4.86 4.71 4.78
C ARG A 244 -3.56 5.46 5.03
N GLY A 245 -2.52 5.16 4.24
CA GLY A 245 -1.24 5.84 4.41
C GLY A 245 -0.20 5.44 3.38
N GLU A 246 0.98 5.12 3.88
CA GLU A 246 2.22 4.95 3.12
C GLU A 246 2.14 3.92 1.99
N VAL A 247 1.50 2.78 2.20
CA VAL A 247 1.42 1.73 1.17
C VAL A 247 0.52 2.17 0.02
N GLY A 248 -0.63 2.83 0.31
CA GLY A 248 -1.49 3.40 -0.72
C GLY A 248 -0.79 4.47 -1.55
N ALA A 249 0.00 5.32 -0.90
CA ALA A 249 0.83 6.31 -1.58
C ALA A 249 1.89 5.66 -2.48
N GLY A 250 2.51 4.57 -2.02
CA GLY A 250 3.45 3.77 -2.82
C GLY A 250 2.82 3.20 -4.09
N ILE A 251 1.58 2.70 -4.02
CA ILE A 251 0.84 2.19 -5.19
C ILE A 251 0.58 3.31 -6.21
N ILE A 252 0.18 4.49 -5.75
CA ILE A 252 -0.01 5.65 -6.64
C ILE A 252 1.32 6.02 -7.31
N PHE A 253 2.43 6.00 -6.57
CA PHE A 253 3.76 6.24 -7.13
C PHE A 253 4.15 5.22 -8.20
N ILE A 254 3.84 3.94 -7.99
CA ILE A 254 4.04 2.89 -8.99
C ILE A 254 3.18 3.15 -10.23
N ALA A 255 1.92 3.55 -10.06
CA ALA A 255 1.04 3.89 -11.17
C ALA A 255 1.59 5.05 -12.02
N LEU A 256 2.21 6.06 -11.39
CA LEU A 256 2.93 7.12 -12.09
C LEU A 256 4.11 6.57 -12.91
N GLY A 257 4.84 5.58 -12.39
CA GLY A 257 5.91 4.89 -13.12
C GLY A 257 5.44 4.17 -14.39
N TYR A 258 4.16 3.79 -14.46
CA TYR A 258 3.51 3.25 -15.67
C TYR A 258 2.91 4.35 -16.57
N ASN A 259 3.27 5.62 -16.36
CA ASN A 259 2.72 6.78 -17.07
C ASN A 259 1.19 6.90 -16.98
N LEU A 260 0.59 6.36 -15.92
CA LEU A 260 -0.84 6.54 -15.67
C LEU A 260 -1.08 7.95 -15.14
N GLY A 261 -2.04 8.63 -15.73
CA GLY A 261 -2.36 10.03 -15.41
C GLY A 261 -3.85 10.30 -15.47
N GLY A 262 -4.20 11.57 -15.68
CA GLY A 262 -5.58 12.01 -15.90
C GLY A 262 -6.44 12.04 -14.63
N PRO A 263 -7.78 12.17 -14.80
CA PRO A 263 -8.71 12.35 -13.69
C PRO A 263 -8.71 11.20 -12.67
N ALA A 264 -8.49 9.97 -13.11
CA ALA A 264 -8.48 8.78 -12.25
C ALA A 264 -7.34 8.84 -11.24
N LEU A 265 -6.15 9.28 -11.64
CA LEU A 265 -5.02 9.49 -10.74
C LEU A 265 -5.34 10.59 -9.72
N VAL A 266 -5.89 11.73 -10.16
CA VAL A 266 -6.27 12.84 -9.27
C VAL A 266 -7.29 12.38 -8.23
N ILE A 267 -8.31 11.64 -8.65
CA ILE A 267 -9.32 11.07 -7.74
C ILE A 267 -8.66 10.14 -6.73
N SER A 268 -7.73 9.29 -7.16
CA SER A 268 -7.02 8.35 -6.29
C SER A 268 -6.20 9.07 -5.22
N VAL A 269 -5.44 10.09 -5.61
CA VAL A 269 -4.63 10.92 -4.69
C VAL A 269 -5.51 11.66 -3.70
N LEU A 270 -6.55 12.36 -4.17
CA LEU A 270 -7.46 13.11 -3.30
C LEU A 270 -8.24 12.19 -2.36
N THR A 271 -8.62 10.99 -2.82
CA THR A 271 -9.26 9.97 -1.96
C THR A 271 -8.29 9.48 -0.87
N LEU A 272 -7.03 9.26 -1.20
CA LEU A 272 -6.02 8.90 -0.22
C LEU A 272 -5.85 10.00 0.83
N VAL A 273 -5.70 11.25 0.40
CA VAL A 273 -5.58 12.42 1.28
C VAL A 273 -6.81 12.56 2.19
N LEU A 274 -8.01 12.41 1.64
CA LEU A 274 -9.24 12.47 2.43
C LEU A 274 -9.26 11.38 3.52
N ASN A 275 -8.95 10.13 3.16
CA ASN A 275 -8.92 9.03 4.13
C ASN A 275 -7.78 9.20 5.16
N LEU A 276 -6.64 9.78 4.78
CA LEU A 276 -5.57 10.12 5.71
C LEU A 276 -6.03 11.14 6.76
N ILE A 277 -6.74 12.19 6.34
CA ILE A 277 -7.33 13.19 7.24
C ILE A 277 -8.36 12.52 8.17
N LEU A 278 -9.20 11.64 7.63
CA LEU A 278 -10.23 10.93 8.40
C LEU A 278 -9.65 9.87 9.35
N THR A 279 -8.40 9.46 9.18
CA THR A 279 -7.75 8.43 10.01
C THR A 279 -7.82 8.77 11.51
N GLY A 280 -7.63 10.05 11.89
CA GLY A 280 -7.76 10.49 13.28
C GLY A 280 -9.16 10.21 13.86
N ILE A 281 -10.20 10.44 13.07
CA ILE A 281 -11.60 10.18 13.46
C ILE A 281 -11.84 8.68 13.59
N PHE A 282 -11.35 7.88 12.65
CA PHE A 282 -11.47 6.42 12.69
C PHE A 282 -10.84 5.84 13.94
N VAL A 283 -9.65 6.29 14.32
CA VAL A 283 -8.97 5.83 15.53
C VAL A 283 -9.74 6.21 16.80
N LEU A 284 -10.34 7.40 16.85
CA LEU A 284 -11.21 7.79 17.96
C LEU A 284 -12.46 6.90 18.06
N TRP A 285 -13.05 6.53 16.93
CA TRP A 285 -14.18 5.58 16.92
C TRP A 285 -13.77 4.20 17.40
N VAL A 286 -12.61 3.68 16.95
CA VAL A 286 -12.05 2.40 17.43
C VAL A 286 -11.87 2.44 18.94
N LYS A 287 -11.27 3.52 19.48
CA LYS A 287 -11.12 3.72 20.93
C LYS A 287 -12.46 3.64 21.66
N ASN A 288 -13.44 4.43 21.22
CA ASN A 288 -14.74 4.49 21.89
C ASN A 288 -15.48 3.15 21.86
N LEU A 289 -15.43 2.44 20.73
CA LEU A 289 -16.04 1.11 20.59
C LEU A 289 -15.32 0.05 21.43
N ALA A 290 -13.98 0.10 21.47
CA ALA A 290 -13.21 -0.80 22.31
C ALA A 290 -13.49 -0.59 23.81
N LEU A 291 -13.56 0.66 24.27
CA LEU A 291 -13.89 0.96 25.68
C LEU A 291 -15.32 0.53 26.05
N ARG A 292 -16.30 0.69 25.16
CA ARG A 292 -17.67 0.18 25.39
C ARG A 292 -17.68 -1.34 25.56
N SER A 293 -16.90 -2.05 24.78
CA SER A 293 -16.80 -3.52 24.88
C SER A 293 -16.27 -4.02 26.23
N TYR A 294 -15.45 -3.22 26.92
CA TYR A 294 -14.95 -3.56 28.26
C TYR A 294 -15.95 -3.24 29.38
N ASN A 295 -16.88 -2.32 29.16
CA ASN A 295 -17.84 -1.88 30.16
C ASN A 295 -19.15 -2.67 30.10
N ASP A 296 -19.48 -3.30 29.00
CA ASP A 296 -20.60 -4.23 28.79
C ASP A 296 -20.16 -5.69 29.07
#